data_0f6326f32d7b824fca8d0627f25c9bb4
#
_entry.id   0f6326f32d7b824fca8d0627f25c9bb4
#
_cell.length_a   1.000
_cell.length_b   1.000
_cell.length_c   1.000
_cell.angle_alpha   90.00
_cell.angle_beta   90.00
_cell.angle_gamma   90.00
#
_symmetry.space_group_name_H-M   'P 1'
#
loop_
_entity.id
_entity.type
_entity.pdbx_description
1 polymer ?
#
loop_
_entity_poly.entity_id
_entity_poly.type
_entity_poly.pdbx_seq_one_letter_code
_entity_poly.pdbx_strand_id
1 'polypeptide(L)'
;TQADYTVTRALVTQTNTTVSVTGGVGYIDCDSFGTQTGTYFQEGVRGNDSAVHAWIVDLRGNGGGLTSAAVSALGAFSGEGDLIYFVDQDGESTAQSYSGKDLTDKPAIVLMDSGSASASEIFAGGVLGTGSGIVIGTRSYGKGVAQVLYDESNCPYLHGDAVKVTAYRFYCAGGNTTDRIGVVPTLYIPQDQAVAAARLLSGEKTKDSAYLRLVLNGCDFYIDIPAGKESSSVALEAILAALTPDAVLYWGENGGERKLTLAQAREKCGFAASSALDFSDVADSEYAQEIDSLAASRIVFGDGGKFRPDATMTRAEVCALLAQALDLYSTANGYFSDVAKGSWYAPSVNAMAAIGLVSGVGGGKFDPNATMTQEEFITVLGRLVEFVNLDAREFLDKNPLAILQPLPKYKSFSHWAIRSAELLTNSVFDENGDAVNMYCMSLEDIEPQVPILREQAAAALYNALRTTGVLKY
;
A
#
# COMPACT_ATOMS: atom_id res chain seq x y z
N THR A 1 -12.64 -22.48 45.77
CA THR A 1 -13.49 -21.41 46.33
C THR A 1 -14.06 -20.61 45.17
N GLN A 2 -15.39 -20.69 45.01
CA GLN A 2 -16.14 -19.90 44.07
C GLN A 2 -16.42 -18.57 44.77
N ALA A 3 -16.08 -17.43 44.11
CA ALA A 3 -16.40 -16.10 44.65
C ALA A 3 -17.41 -15.44 43.70
N ASP A 4 -18.50 -14.94 44.24
CA ASP A 4 -19.48 -14.15 43.49
C ASP A 4 -19.07 -12.68 43.51
N TYR A 5 -19.02 -12.05 42.33
CA TYR A 5 -18.75 -10.65 42.18
C TYR A 5 -19.95 -9.92 41.60
N THR A 6 -20.36 -8.84 42.25
CA THR A 6 -21.37 -7.93 41.73
C THR A 6 -20.71 -6.86 40.90
N VAL A 7 -20.99 -6.82 39.59
CA VAL A 7 -20.47 -5.79 38.67
C VAL A 7 -21.62 -4.82 38.34
N THR A 8 -21.39 -3.54 38.60
CA THR A 8 -22.34 -2.49 38.21
C THR A 8 -21.90 -1.93 36.85
N ARG A 9 -22.81 -1.94 35.88
CA ARG A 9 -22.56 -1.28 34.58
C ARG A 9 -22.44 0.22 34.77
N ALA A 10 -21.36 0.80 34.28
CA ALA A 10 -21.15 2.25 34.18
C ALA A 10 -20.70 2.62 32.79
N LEU A 11 -20.99 3.84 32.35
CA LEU A 11 -20.39 4.39 31.16
C LEU A 11 -18.93 4.73 31.49
N VAL A 12 -18.01 4.05 30.85
CA VAL A 12 -16.59 4.33 30.96
C VAL A 12 -16.18 5.15 29.73
N THR A 13 -15.81 6.41 29.94
CA THR A 13 -15.18 7.21 28.88
C THR A 13 -13.72 6.83 28.83
N GLN A 14 -13.34 6.03 27.87
CA GLN A 14 -11.93 5.71 27.63
C GLN A 14 -11.38 6.73 26.64
N THR A 15 -10.32 7.42 27.02
CA THR A 15 -9.56 8.27 26.10
C THR A 15 -8.72 7.33 25.23
N ASN A 16 -9.09 7.24 23.95
CA ASN A 16 -8.45 6.38 22.95
C ASN A 16 -7.52 7.16 22.01
N THR A 17 -7.36 8.45 22.27
CA THR A 17 -6.53 9.35 21.45
C THR A 17 -5.91 10.38 22.36
N THR A 18 -4.59 10.50 22.30
CA THR A 18 -3.83 11.53 23.02
C THR A 18 -3.03 12.38 22.04
N VAL A 19 -2.90 13.66 22.34
CA VAL A 19 -2.12 14.61 21.54
C VAL A 19 -1.06 15.23 22.42
N SER A 20 0.20 15.20 21.98
CA SER A 20 1.34 15.80 22.67
C SER A 20 2.22 16.57 21.69
N VAL A 21 2.95 17.57 22.19
CA VAL A 21 3.92 18.33 21.39
C VAL A 21 5.27 18.30 22.11
N THR A 22 6.30 17.90 21.38
CA THR A 22 7.66 17.86 21.90
C THR A 22 8.66 18.25 20.81
N GLY A 23 9.47 19.27 21.07
CA GLY A 23 10.51 19.71 20.13
C GLY A 23 9.97 20.15 18.77
N GLY A 24 8.79 20.79 18.74
CA GLY A 24 8.15 21.22 17.50
C GLY A 24 7.48 20.09 16.69
N VAL A 25 7.38 18.88 17.23
CA VAL A 25 6.70 17.74 16.59
C VAL A 25 5.42 17.43 17.36
N GLY A 26 4.30 17.46 16.67
CA GLY A 26 3.02 16.99 17.16
C GLY A 26 2.96 15.45 17.06
N TYR A 27 2.51 14.79 18.12
CA TYR A 27 2.36 13.34 18.19
C TYR A 27 0.94 13.01 18.62
N ILE A 28 0.23 12.31 17.76
CA ILE A 28 -1.11 11.80 18.00
C ILE A 28 -1.00 10.29 18.17
N ASP A 29 -1.25 9.83 19.40
CA ASP A 29 -1.32 8.40 19.72
C ASP A 29 -2.80 7.99 19.73
N CYS A 30 -3.19 7.05 18.88
CA CYS A 30 -4.58 6.66 18.68
C CYS A 30 -4.72 5.13 18.78
N ASP A 31 -5.25 4.66 19.90
CA ASP A 31 -5.47 3.23 20.17
C ASP A 31 -6.69 2.64 19.46
N SER A 32 -7.70 3.45 19.16
CA SER A 32 -8.92 3.02 18.45
C SER A 32 -9.71 4.20 17.91
N PHE A 33 -10.52 3.98 16.87
CA PHE A 33 -11.42 4.98 16.29
C PHE A 33 -12.79 4.93 16.94
N GLY A 34 -12.94 5.63 18.07
CA GLY A 34 -14.22 5.81 18.78
C GLY A 34 -14.97 7.06 18.31
N THR A 35 -16.15 7.31 18.92
CA THR A 35 -17.03 8.42 18.54
C THR A 35 -16.42 9.81 18.68
N GLN A 36 -15.42 9.99 19.56
CA GLN A 36 -14.77 11.27 19.81
C GLN A 36 -13.43 11.41 19.09
N THR A 37 -12.92 10.34 18.46
CA THR A 37 -11.56 10.35 17.86
C THR A 37 -11.40 11.45 16.81
N GLY A 38 -12.36 11.61 15.91
CA GLY A 38 -12.31 12.70 14.91
C GLY A 38 -12.24 14.08 15.55
N THR A 39 -12.98 14.31 16.64
CA THR A 39 -12.93 15.57 17.42
C THR A 39 -11.55 15.78 18.05
N TYR A 40 -11.00 14.74 18.68
CA TYR A 40 -9.65 14.84 19.29
C TYR A 40 -8.56 15.16 18.27
N PHE A 41 -8.62 14.55 17.06
CA PHE A 41 -7.71 14.88 15.97
C PHE A 41 -7.86 16.36 15.57
N GLN A 42 -9.07 16.80 15.29
CA GLN A 42 -9.33 18.18 14.84
C GLN A 42 -8.95 19.23 15.89
N GLU A 43 -9.32 19.01 17.16
CA GLU A 43 -8.97 19.91 18.25
C GLU A 43 -7.46 19.92 18.51
N GLY A 44 -6.84 18.72 18.50
CA GLY A 44 -5.41 18.56 18.71
C GLY A 44 -4.59 19.25 17.62
N VAL A 45 -4.92 19.04 16.35
CA VAL A 45 -4.26 19.69 15.22
C VAL A 45 -4.49 21.21 15.29
N ARG A 46 -5.76 21.66 15.33
CA ARG A 46 -6.10 23.10 15.38
C ARG A 46 -5.43 23.84 16.54
N GLY A 47 -5.37 23.19 17.71
CA GLY A 47 -4.82 23.81 18.92
C GLY A 47 -3.30 23.90 18.93
N ASN A 48 -2.60 23.08 18.16
CA ASN A 48 -1.15 22.95 18.25
C ASN A 48 -0.42 23.22 16.92
N ASP A 49 -1.11 23.38 15.79
CA ASP A 49 -0.49 23.47 14.47
C ASP A 49 0.54 24.60 14.35
N SER A 50 0.29 25.74 14.98
CA SER A 50 1.26 26.85 14.99
C SER A 50 2.52 26.59 15.82
N ALA A 51 2.51 25.58 16.69
CA ALA A 51 3.62 25.21 17.57
C ALA A 51 4.44 24.01 17.03
N VAL A 52 4.00 23.42 15.92
CA VAL A 52 4.65 22.25 15.34
C VAL A 52 5.07 22.52 13.89
N HIS A 53 6.06 21.78 13.44
CA HIS A 53 6.51 21.77 12.04
C HIS A 53 6.25 20.40 11.35
N ALA A 54 5.90 19.36 12.11
CA ALA A 54 5.53 18.06 11.59
C ALA A 54 4.52 17.37 12.51
N TRP A 55 3.73 16.45 11.94
CA TRP A 55 2.79 15.59 12.65
C TRP A 55 3.15 14.12 12.51
N ILE A 56 3.21 13.40 13.64
CA ILE A 56 3.28 11.94 13.68
C ILE A 56 1.94 11.42 14.18
N VAL A 57 1.38 10.44 13.49
CA VAL A 57 0.15 9.74 13.90
C VAL A 57 0.48 8.27 14.12
N ASP A 58 0.42 7.81 15.36
CA ASP A 58 0.71 6.42 15.71
C ASP A 58 -0.60 5.60 15.75
N LEU A 59 -0.69 4.66 14.81
CA LEU A 59 -1.80 3.71 14.68
C LEU A 59 -1.34 2.27 14.88
N ARG A 60 -0.14 2.04 15.39
CA ARG A 60 0.37 0.67 15.63
C ARG A 60 -0.49 -0.03 16.68
N GLY A 61 -0.89 -1.28 16.38
CA GLY A 61 -1.78 -2.06 17.23
C GLY A 61 -3.24 -1.59 17.24
N ASN A 62 -3.60 -0.53 16.53
CA ASN A 62 -4.97 -0.01 16.45
C ASN A 62 -5.83 -0.86 15.50
N GLY A 63 -6.69 -1.72 16.02
CA GLY A 63 -7.60 -2.58 15.26
C GLY A 63 -8.74 -1.86 14.51
N GLY A 64 -8.79 -0.51 14.53
CA GLY A 64 -9.79 0.28 13.84
C GLY A 64 -10.92 0.79 14.75
N GLY A 65 -12.13 0.82 14.21
CA GLY A 65 -13.32 1.33 14.89
C GLY A 65 -14.34 1.91 13.90
N LEU A 66 -14.85 3.10 14.19
CA LEU A 66 -15.86 3.78 13.38
C LEU A 66 -15.21 4.40 12.11
N THR A 67 -15.75 4.08 10.95
CA THR A 67 -15.30 4.66 9.67
C THR A 67 -15.49 6.18 9.63
N SER A 68 -16.61 6.68 10.18
CA SER A 68 -16.88 8.12 10.27
C SER A 68 -15.82 8.87 11.12
N ALA A 69 -15.29 8.22 12.16
CA ALA A 69 -14.24 8.81 12.98
C ALA A 69 -12.91 8.89 12.21
N ALA A 70 -12.59 7.85 11.41
CA ALA A 70 -11.41 7.86 10.55
C ALA A 70 -11.52 8.95 9.46
N VAL A 71 -12.67 9.09 8.81
CA VAL A 71 -12.92 10.15 7.82
C VAL A 71 -12.79 11.53 8.44
N SER A 72 -13.35 11.73 9.64
CA SER A 72 -13.24 13.01 10.36
C SER A 72 -11.80 13.33 10.79
N ALA A 73 -11.03 12.32 11.21
CA ALA A 73 -9.62 12.46 11.57
C ALA A 73 -8.75 12.75 10.33
N LEU A 74 -8.95 12.01 9.24
CA LEU A 74 -8.26 12.20 7.98
C LEU A 74 -8.49 13.60 7.40
N GLY A 75 -9.74 14.07 7.45
CA GLY A 75 -10.11 15.40 6.97
C GLY A 75 -9.36 16.56 7.66
N ALA A 76 -8.80 16.35 8.85
CA ALA A 76 -7.93 17.34 9.48
C ALA A 76 -6.62 17.59 8.69
N PHE A 77 -6.18 16.61 7.89
CA PHE A 77 -4.96 16.67 7.09
C PHE A 77 -5.25 16.85 5.58
N SER A 78 -6.30 16.22 5.06
CA SER A 78 -6.59 16.20 3.63
C SER A 78 -7.56 17.31 3.17
N GLY A 79 -8.35 17.88 4.09
CA GLY A 79 -9.44 18.79 3.71
C GLY A 79 -10.65 18.07 3.12
N GLU A 80 -11.47 18.83 2.36
CA GLU A 80 -12.72 18.35 1.78
C GLU A 80 -12.49 17.33 0.66
N GLY A 81 -13.38 16.33 0.58
CA GLY A 81 -13.36 15.32 -0.48
C GLY A 81 -14.04 14.03 -0.07
N ASP A 82 -14.15 13.13 -1.02
CA ASP A 82 -14.59 11.75 -0.79
C ASP A 82 -13.39 10.94 -0.29
N LEU A 83 -13.45 10.53 0.96
CA LEU A 83 -12.30 9.94 1.66
C LEU A 83 -12.37 8.41 1.78
N ILE A 84 -13.57 7.83 1.53
CA ILE A 84 -13.78 6.38 1.48
C ILE A 84 -14.96 6.08 0.55
N TYR A 85 -14.87 4.97 -0.18
CA TYR A 85 -15.94 4.42 -1.00
C TYR A 85 -16.33 3.05 -0.50
N PHE A 86 -17.64 2.79 -0.40
CA PHE A 86 -18.21 1.50 -0.04
C PHE A 86 -18.87 0.90 -1.27
N VAL A 87 -18.47 -0.29 -1.64
CA VAL A 87 -19.03 -1.04 -2.78
C VAL A 87 -19.74 -2.28 -2.22
N ASP A 88 -21.02 -2.43 -2.54
CA ASP A 88 -21.81 -3.59 -2.14
C ASP A 88 -21.66 -4.80 -3.06
N GLN A 89 -22.44 -5.85 -2.81
CA GLN A 89 -22.41 -7.08 -3.61
C GLN A 89 -22.90 -6.88 -5.06
N ASP A 90 -23.74 -5.86 -5.32
CA ASP A 90 -24.30 -5.56 -6.63
C ASP A 90 -23.38 -4.61 -7.43
N GLY A 91 -22.30 -4.12 -6.80
CA GLY A 91 -21.33 -3.20 -7.38
C GLY A 91 -21.71 -1.73 -7.24
N GLU A 92 -22.78 -1.42 -6.49
CA GLU A 92 -23.19 -0.05 -6.22
C GLU A 92 -22.20 0.61 -5.26
N SER A 93 -21.72 1.80 -5.63
CA SER A 93 -20.74 2.56 -4.85
C SER A 93 -21.37 3.73 -4.13
N THR A 94 -21.03 3.91 -2.86
CA THR A 94 -21.37 5.09 -2.06
C THR A 94 -20.13 5.66 -1.39
N ALA A 95 -19.99 6.99 -1.40
CA ALA A 95 -18.87 7.67 -0.76
C ALA A 95 -19.23 8.19 0.63
N GLN A 96 -18.26 8.26 1.52
CA GLN A 96 -18.32 9.05 2.74
C GLN A 96 -17.30 10.17 2.63
N SER A 97 -17.80 11.40 2.66
CA SER A 97 -17.06 12.62 2.40
C SER A 97 -16.76 13.39 3.67
N TYR A 98 -15.70 14.17 3.65
CA TYR A 98 -15.45 15.26 4.59
C TYR A 98 -15.67 16.60 3.91
N SER A 99 -16.36 17.53 4.57
CA SER A 99 -16.76 18.83 4.01
C SER A 99 -16.02 20.02 4.62
N GLY A 100 -15.10 19.77 5.56
CA GLY A 100 -14.29 20.80 6.19
C GLY A 100 -13.00 21.10 5.41
N LYS A 101 -12.34 22.20 5.77
CA LYS A 101 -10.98 22.47 5.31
C LYS A 101 -9.98 21.64 6.09
N ASP A 102 -8.81 21.42 5.51
CA ASP A 102 -7.63 20.99 6.21
C ASP A 102 -7.28 21.95 7.36
N LEU A 103 -6.69 21.43 8.41
CA LEU A 103 -6.31 22.17 9.62
C LEU A 103 -4.80 22.39 9.71
N THR A 104 -4.05 21.81 8.80
CA THR A 104 -2.58 21.89 8.71
C THR A 104 -2.15 21.75 7.27
N ASP A 105 -1.10 22.44 6.89
CA ASP A 105 -0.36 22.29 5.63
C ASP A 105 0.84 21.34 5.75
N LYS A 106 1.04 20.76 6.95
CA LYS A 106 2.16 19.89 7.26
C LYS A 106 1.78 18.44 7.00
N PRO A 107 2.64 17.67 6.31
CA PRO A 107 2.33 16.28 6.02
C PRO A 107 2.30 15.41 7.28
N ALA A 108 1.40 14.44 7.31
CA ALA A 108 1.34 13.43 8.35
C ALA A 108 2.39 12.32 8.11
N ILE A 109 3.08 11.91 9.17
CA ILE A 109 3.89 10.69 9.19
C ILE A 109 3.12 9.65 9.99
N VAL A 110 2.51 8.68 9.30
CA VAL A 110 1.66 7.66 9.94
C VAL A 110 2.47 6.42 10.25
N LEU A 111 2.45 5.99 11.51
CA LEU A 111 3.06 4.73 11.96
C LEU A 111 2.03 3.61 11.90
N MET A 112 2.36 2.49 11.25
CA MET A 112 1.51 1.31 11.18
C MET A 112 2.27 0.01 11.43
N ASP A 113 1.51 -1.01 11.80
CA ASP A 113 1.97 -2.39 11.90
C ASP A 113 0.86 -3.39 11.52
N SER A 114 1.16 -4.69 11.62
CA SER A 114 0.19 -5.76 11.32
C SER A 114 -1.01 -5.81 12.27
N GLY A 115 -1.01 -5.06 13.37
CA GLY A 115 -2.15 -4.86 14.28
C GLY A 115 -3.06 -3.71 13.86
N SER A 116 -2.60 -2.85 12.96
CA SER A 116 -3.40 -1.73 12.42
C SER A 116 -4.41 -2.25 11.41
N ALA A 117 -5.72 -2.02 11.64
CA ALA A 117 -6.76 -2.61 10.81
C ALA A 117 -7.97 -1.68 10.59
N SER A 118 -8.74 -1.92 9.52
CA SER A 118 -10.06 -1.31 9.29
C SER A 118 -10.01 0.23 9.25
N ALA A 119 -10.58 0.95 10.22
CA ALA A 119 -10.56 2.42 10.29
C ALA A 119 -9.15 3.02 10.31
N SER A 120 -8.16 2.31 10.88
CA SER A 120 -6.75 2.69 10.80
C SER A 120 -6.23 2.62 9.37
N GLU A 121 -6.67 1.61 8.62
CA GLU A 121 -6.30 1.44 7.21
C GLU A 121 -7.00 2.47 6.32
N ILE A 122 -8.24 2.86 6.65
CA ILE A 122 -8.94 3.98 5.99
C ILE A 122 -8.17 5.28 6.17
N PHE A 123 -7.73 5.57 7.41
CA PHE A 123 -6.94 6.77 7.68
C PHE A 123 -5.60 6.76 6.92
N ALA A 124 -4.82 5.70 7.07
CA ALA A 124 -3.50 5.62 6.46
C ALA A 124 -3.55 5.53 4.92
N GLY A 125 -4.45 4.69 4.38
CA GLY A 125 -4.67 4.61 2.93
C GLY A 125 -5.20 5.92 2.36
N GLY A 126 -6.03 6.64 3.14
CA GLY A 126 -6.50 7.96 2.78
C GLY A 126 -5.38 9.02 2.77
N VAL A 127 -4.47 9.00 3.76
CA VAL A 127 -3.27 9.88 3.77
C VAL A 127 -2.42 9.64 2.52
N LEU A 128 -2.22 8.38 2.12
CA LEU A 128 -1.50 8.07 0.88
C LEU A 128 -2.26 8.53 -0.36
N GLY A 129 -3.57 8.26 -0.42
CA GLY A 129 -4.39 8.55 -1.59
C GLY A 129 -4.60 10.05 -1.84
N THR A 130 -4.65 10.86 -0.78
CA THR A 130 -4.80 12.31 -0.87
C THR A 130 -3.48 13.07 -0.98
N GLY A 131 -2.33 12.40 -0.86
CA GLY A 131 -1.03 13.07 -0.83
C GLY A 131 -0.81 13.91 0.43
N SER A 132 -1.56 13.69 1.52
CA SER A 132 -1.44 14.47 2.75
C SER A 132 -0.35 13.97 3.71
N GLY A 133 0.48 13.02 3.27
CA GLY A 133 1.59 12.49 4.06
C GLY A 133 2.08 11.12 3.58
N ILE A 134 2.77 10.43 4.46
CA ILE A 134 3.36 9.11 4.24
C ILE A 134 2.98 8.12 5.33
N VAL A 135 3.11 6.84 5.01
CA VAL A 135 2.98 5.72 5.95
C VAL A 135 4.34 5.06 6.11
N ILE A 136 4.78 4.83 7.34
CA ILE A 136 6.02 4.12 7.64
C ILE A 136 5.78 3.01 8.67
N GLY A 137 6.61 1.98 8.63
CA GLY A 137 6.49 0.80 9.48
C GLY A 137 6.37 -0.47 8.68
N THR A 138 5.45 -1.35 9.05
CA THR A 138 5.19 -2.58 8.31
C THR A 138 3.77 -2.58 7.75
N ARG A 139 3.49 -3.49 6.84
CA ARG A 139 2.16 -3.63 6.23
C ARG A 139 1.08 -3.83 7.30
N SER A 140 -0.09 -3.23 7.09
CA SER A 140 -1.25 -3.36 7.98
C SER A 140 -1.96 -4.71 7.84
N TYR A 141 -3.02 -4.92 8.62
CA TYR A 141 -3.72 -6.20 8.74
C TYR A 141 -4.45 -6.65 7.45
N GLY A 142 -5.01 -5.74 6.67
CA GLY A 142 -5.76 -6.08 5.46
C GLY A 142 -7.25 -6.31 5.68
N LYS A 143 -7.91 -5.53 6.54
CA LYS A 143 -9.37 -5.56 6.68
C LYS A 143 -10.01 -4.50 5.81
N GLY A 144 -10.30 -4.83 4.55
CA GLY A 144 -10.95 -3.95 3.58
C GLY A 144 -12.46 -4.15 3.44
N VAL A 145 -13.13 -4.69 4.46
CA VAL A 145 -14.58 -4.91 4.47
C VAL A 145 -15.25 -4.20 5.64
N ALA A 146 -16.47 -3.69 5.38
CA ALA A 146 -17.30 -3.04 6.38
C ALA A 146 -18.54 -3.86 6.70
N GLN A 147 -18.93 -3.83 7.99
CA GLN A 147 -20.09 -4.53 8.48
C GLN A 147 -21.19 -3.54 8.88
N VAL A 148 -22.43 -3.94 8.62
CA VAL A 148 -23.63 -3.28 9.11
C VAL A 148 -24.20 -4.07 10.28
N LEU A 149 -24.54 -3.38 11.35
CA LEU A 149 -25.29 -3.95 12.46
C LEU A 149 -26.78 -3.74 12.19
N TYR A 150 -27.50 -4.85 12.07
CA TYR A 150 -28.98 -4.86 12.05
C TYR A 150 -29.47 -5.21 13.44
N ASP A 151 -30.37 -4.40 13.97
CA ASP A 151 -31.08 -4.61 15.22
C ASP A 151 -32.54 -4.20 15.07
N GLU A 152 -33.35 -4.24 16.13
CA GLU A 152 -34.75 -3.93 16.09
C GLU A 152 -35.07 -2.49 15.62
N SER A 153 -34.09 -1.55 15.75
CA SER A 153 -34.27 -0.16 15.34
C SER A 153 -34.26 0.04 13.82
N ASN A 154 -33.50 -0.81 13.10
CA ASN A 154 -33.37 -0.75 11.63
C ASN A 154 -33.89 -2.02 10.92
N CYS A 155 -34.17 -3.08 11.67
CA CYS A 155 -34.76 -4.33 11.18
C CYS A 155 -35.75 -4.87 12.20
N PRO A 156 -37.04 -4.45 12.16
CA PRO A 156 -38.07 -4.79 13.17
C PRO A 156 -38.35 -6.29 13.33
N TYR A 157 -37.90 -7.13 12.40
CA TYR A 157 -38.06 -8.58 12.46
C TYR A 157 -37.06 -9.26 13.44
N LEU A 158 -36.12 -8.55 13.98
CA LEU A 158 -35.08 -9.12 14.87
C LEU A 158 -35.51 -9.26 16.33
N HIS A 159 -36.64 -8.65 16.73
CA HIS A 159 -37.32 -8.85 18.06
C HIS A 159 -36.33 -8.84 19.26
N GLY A 160 -35.44 -7.86 19.31
CA GLY A 160 -34.43 -7.71 20.37
C GLY A 160 -33.08 -8.42 20.10
N ASP A 161 -32.96 -9.20 19.03
CA ASP A 161 -31.70 -9.74 18.56
C ASP A 161 -30.95 -8.71 17.71
N ALA A 162 -29.67 -8.97 17.47
CA ALA A 162 -28.84 -8.16 16.56
C ALA A 162 -27.97 -9.07 15.69
N VAL A 163 -27.85 -8.72 14.42
CA VAL A 163 -27.02 -9.44 13.44
C VAL A 163 -26.03 -8.48 12.80
N LYS A 164 -24.75 -8.84 12.84
CA LYS A 164 -23.68 -8.09 12.18
C LYS A 164 -23.33 -8.78 10.87
N VAL A 165 -23.55 -8.08 9.74
CA VAL A 165 -23.39 -8.63 8.39
C VAL A 165 -22.30 -7.85 7.67
N THR A 166 -21.35 -8.55 7.03
CA THR A 166 -20.42 -7.92 6.08
C THR A 166 -21.19 -7.55 4.81
N ALA A 167 -21.34 -6.25 4.56
CA ALA A 167 -22.18 -5.72 3.49
C ALA A 167 -21.38 -5.05 2.37
N TYR A 168 -20.19 -4.54 2.70
CA TYR A 168 -19.41 -3.73 1.76
C TYR A 168 -17.95 -4.14 1.72
N ARG A 169 -17.33 -4.00 0.57
CA ARG A 169 -15.89 -3.77 0.46
C ARG A 169 -15.65 -2.26 0.44
N PHE A 170 -14.61 -1.79 1.10
CA PHE A 170 -14.27 -0.38 1.03
C PHE A 170 -12.97 -0.13 0.26
N TYR A 171 -12.88 1.08 -0.28
CA TYR A 171 -11.72 1.62 -0.98
C TYR A 171 -11.39 2.96 -0.36
N CYS A 172 -10.11 3.20 -0.08
CA CYS A 172 -9.63 4.47 0.47
C CYS A 172 -9.68 5.58 -0.59
N ALA A 173 -9.49 6.81 -0.21
CA ALA A 173 -9.19 7.89 -1.14
C ALA A 173 -8.07 7.45 -2.10
N GLY A 174 -8.20 7.75 -3.39
CA GLY A 174 -7.31 7.22 -4.43
C GLY A 174 -7.72 5.84 -4.98
N GLY A 175 -8.88 5.29 -4.54
CA GLY A 175 -9.51 4.14 -5.17
C GLY A 175 -8.94 2.76 -4.81
N ASN A 176 -8.02 2.65 -3.84
CA ASN A 176 -7.42 1.37 -3.46
C ASN A 176 -8.14 0.69 -2.29
N THR A 177 -8.37 -0.62 -2.41
CA THR A 177 -8.84 -1.42 -1.28
C THR A 177 -7.68 -1.88 -0.41
N THR A 178 -7.96 -2.07 0.87
CA THR A 178 -7.06 -2.73 1.81
C THR A 178 -7.45 -4.19 2.05
N ASP A 179 -8.52 -4.67 1.40
CA ASP A 179 -9.07 -6.00 1.64
C ASP A 179 -8.03 -7.09 1.35
N ARG A 180 -7.62 -7.79 2.40
CA ARG A 180 -6.60 -8.86 2.44
C ARG A 180 -5.17 -8.41 2.15
N ILE A 181 -4.96 -7.24 1.58
CA ILE A 181 -3.63 -6.76 1.16
C ILE A 181 -3.02 -5.78 2.14
N GLY A 182 -3.83 -5.13 2.99
CA GLY A 182 -3.36 -4.07 3.88
C GLY A 182 -2.92 -2.80 3.17
N VAL A 183 -2.47 -1.84 3.94
CA VAL A 183 -1.78 -0.64 3.44
C VAL A 183 -0.29 -0.96 3.30
N VAL A 184 0.25 -0.75 2.12
CA VAL A 184 1.70 -0.86 1.87
C VAL A 184 2.35 0.44 2.34
N PRO A 185 3.32 0.39 3.27
CA PRO A 185 3.98 1.61 3.73
C PRO A 185 4.84 2.24 2.62
N THR A 186 4.91 3.57 2.60
CA THR A 186 5.84 4.34 1.76
C THR A 186 7.28 3.93 2.05
N LEU A 187 7.62 3.77 3.33
CA LEU A 187 8.91 3.26 3.77
C LEU A 187 8.70 2.05 4.68
N TYR A 188 9.20 0.89 4.24
CA TYR A 188 9.17 -0.31 5.06
C TYR A 188 10.24 -0.23 6.16
N ILE A 189 9.83 0.15 7.36
CA ILE A 189 10.71 0.35 8.52
C ILE A 189 10.41 -0.72 9.57
N PRO A 190 11.43 -1.42 10.12
CA PRO A 190 11.23 -2.34 11.23
C PRO A 190 10.56 -1.66 12.42
N GLN A 191 9.68 -2.39 13.13
CA GLN A 191 8.84 -1.85 14.20
C GLN A 191 9.64 -1.17 15.33
N ASP A 192 10.78 -1.73 15.69
CA ASP A 192 11.68 -1.21 16.71
C ASP A 192 12.38 0.10 16.29
N GLN A 193 12.37 0.43 14.99
CA GLN A 193 12.94 1.66 14.42
C GLN A 193 11.89 2.68 14.01
N ALA A 194 10.61 2.32 13.94
CA ALA A 194 9.56 3.14 13.33
C ALA A 194 9.40 4.52 13.99
N VAL A 195 9.37 4.60 15.31
CA VAL A 195 9.26 5.89 16.03
C VAL A 195 10.50 6.75 15.83
N ALA A 196 11.69 6.13 15.88
CA ALA A 196 12.95 6.86 15.67
C ALA A 196 13.05 7.40 14.23
N ALA A 197 12.62 6.60 13.25
CA ALA A 197 12.54 7.01 11.85
C ALA A 197 11.54 8.16 11.63
N ALA A 198 10.34 8.09 12.24
CA ALA A 198 9.37 9.18 12.19
C ALA A 198 9.94 10.49 12.75
N ARG A 199 10.61 10.41 13.89
CA ARG A 199 11.25 11.59 14.49
C ARG A 199 12.37 12.16 13.63
N LEU A 200 13.15 11.32 12.95
CA LEU A 200 14.18 11.79 12.00
C LEU A 200 13.54 12.49 10.79
N LEU A 201 12.46 11.92 10.25
CA LEU A 201 11.71 12.50 9.12
C LEU A 201 10.93 13.77 9.49
N SER A 202 10.75 14.02 10.78
CA SER A 202 10.11 15.23 11.31
C SER A 202 11.08 16.39 11.52
N GLY A 203 12.24 16.41 10.86
CA GLY A 203 13.19 17.52 10.93
C GLY A 203 12.71 18.76 10.20
N GLU A 204 13.45 19.84 10.37
CA GLU A 204 13.21 21.11 9.69
C GLU A 204 14.34 21.45 8.71
N LYS A 205 14.01 22.24 7.71
CA LYS A 205 15.02 22.86 6.85
C LYS A 205 15.87 23.82 7.67
N THR A 206 17.15 23.49 7.85
CA THR A 206 18.10 24.31 8.62
C THR A 206 19.13 24.98 7.71
N LYS A 207 19.65 26.13 8.15
CA LYS A 207 20.79 26.81 7.47
C LYS A 207 22.12 26.53 8.17
N ASP A 208 22.07 26.05 9.39
CA ASP A 208 23.22 25.95 10.28
C ASP A 208 23.89 24.57 10.26
N SER A 209 23.18 23.56 9.76
CA SER A 209 23.71 22.20 9.61
C SER A 209 23.36 21.60 8.24
N ALA A 210 24.04 20.51 7.88
CA ALA A 210 23.68 19.75 6.69
C ALA A 210 22.39 18.94 6.97
N TYR A 211 21.52 18.89 5.98
CA TYR A 211 20.29 18.10 6.02
C TYR A 211 20.07 17.29 4.74
N LEU A 212 19.30 16.24 4.85
CA LEU A 212 18.79 15.49 3.72
C LEU A 212 17.30 15.84 3.57
N ARG A 213 16.89 16.33 2.39
CA ARG A 213 15.48 16.48 2.01
C ARG A 213 15.06 15.33 1.14
N LEU A 214 13.95 14.68 1.50
CA LEU A 214 13.30 13.63 0.77
C LEU A 214 11.95 14.14 0.26
N VAL A 215 11.64 13.87 -1.00
CA VAL A 215 10.29 14.11 -1.54
C VAL A 215 9.62 12.75 -1.63
N LEU A 216 8.59 12.52 -0.80
CA LEU A 216 7.86 11.27 -0.69
C LEU A 216 6.36 11.55 -0.78
N ASN A 217 5.65 10.85 -1.66
CA ASN A 217 4.21 11.06 -1.91
C ASN A 217 3.85 12.54 -2.12
N GLY A 218 4.70 13.30 -2.84
CA GLY A 218 4.51 14.73 -3.10
C GLY A 218 4.84 15.67 -1.95
N CYS A 219 5.24 15.15 -0.78
CA CYS A 219 5.55 15.92 0.42
C CYS A 219 7.06 16.00 0.68
N ASP A 220 7.52 17.12 1.25
CA ASP A 220 8.90 17.32 1.67
C ASP A 220 9.13 16.88 3.12
N PHE A 221 10.16 16.04 3.34
CA PHE A 221 10.62 15.63 4.66
C PHE A 221 12.10 15.98 4.84
N TYR A 222 12.48 16.40 6.04
CA TYR A 222 13.83 16.86 6.32
C TYR A 222 14.47 16.05 7.44
N ILE A 223 15.72 15.63 7.25
CA ILE A 223 16.54 14.95 8.26
C ILE A 223 17.77 15.79 8.53
N ASP A 224 17.95 16.25 9.77
CA ASP A 224 19.21 16.85 10.23
C ASP A 224 20.26 15.73 10.39
N ILE A 225 21.26 15.74 9.51
CA ILE A 225 22.23 14.63 9.42
C ILE A 225 23.14 14.52 10.67
N PRO A 226 23.68 15.59 11.25
CA PRO A 226 24.45 15.48 12.50
C PRO A 226 23.63 14.88 13.64
N ALA A 227 22.43 15.37 13.87
CA ALA A 227 21.52 14.83 14.89
C ALA A 227 21.12 13.39 14.61
N GLY A 228 20.83 13.06 13.33
CA GLY A 228 20.49 11.71 12.92
C GLY A 228 21.61 10.70 13.17
N LYS A 229 22.87 11.05 12.88
CA LYS A 229 24.04 10.18 13.14
C LYS A 229 24.30 9.93 14.62
N GLU A 230 24.12 10.94 15.44
CA GLU A 230 24.37 10.85 16.89
C GLU A 230 23.23 10.14 17.62
N SER A 231 21.98 10.46 17.28
CA SER A 231 20.82 10.01 18.03
C SER A 231 20.21 8.70 17.52
N SER A 232 20.33 8.38 16.24
CA SER A 232 19.64 7.22 15.65
C SER A 232 20.19 6.78 14.29
N SER A 233 21.48 6.38 14.26
CA SER A 233 22.13 5.91 13.03
C SER A 233 21.44 4.69 12.42
N VAL A 234 20.88 3.79 13.25
CA VAL A 234 20.17 2.58 12.80
C VAL A 234 18.87 2.96 12.08
N ALA A 235 18.11 3.92 12.63
CA ALA A 235 16.88 4.38 12.00
C ALA A 235 17.16 5.16 10.69
N LEU A 236 18.24 5.95 10.65
CA LEU A 236 18.68 6.61 9.42
C LEU A 236 19.07 5.60 8.34
N GLU A 237 19.80 4.54 8.70
CA GLU A 237 20.12 3.47 7.77
C GLU A 237 18.87 2.76 7.29
N ALA A 238 17.90 2.48 8.18
CA ALA A 238 16.63 1.87 7.83
C ALA A 238 15.82 2.72 6.84
N ILE A 239 15.77 4.05 7.03
CA ILE A 239 15.15 4.98 6.08
C ILE A 239 15.82 4.87 4.72
N LEU A 240 17.16 5.01 4.67
CA LEU A 240 17.91 4.99 3.41
C LEU A 240 17.87 3.62 2.71
N ALA A 241 17.67 2.53 3.45
CA ALA A 241 17.50 1.19 2.89
C ALA A 241 16.08 0.93 2.36
N ALA A 242 15.08 1.67 2.87
CA ALA A 242 13.70 1.57 2.42
C ALA A 242 13.37 2.49 1.24
N LEU A 243 14.28 3.41 0.87
CA LEU A 243 14.10 4.27 -0.29
C LEU A 243 14.33 3.49 -1.59
N THR A 244 13.54 3.81 -2.59
CA THR A 244 13.68 3.28 -3.94
C THR A 244 14.77 4.00 -4.72
N PRO A 245 15.37 3.39 -5.77
CA PRO A 245 16.42 4.03 -6.57
C PRO A 245 16.00 5.35 -7.22
N ASP A 246 14.72 5.51 -7.52
CA ASP A 246 14.12 6.71 -8.12
C ASP A 246 13.72 7.79 -7.09
N ALA A 247 13.98 7.55 -5.81
CA ALA A 247 13.66 8.51 -4.74
C ALA A 247 14.28 9.88 -5.02
N VAL A 248 13.49 10.93 -4.83
CA VAL A 248 13.91 12.30 -5.06
C VAL A 248 14.57 12.85 -3.80
N LEU A 249 15.90 13.01 -3.86
CA LEU A 249 16.74 13.37 -2.73
C LEU A 249 17.53 14.63 -2.99
N TYR A 250 17.62 15.49 -1.97
CA TYR A 250 18.48 16.68 -2.01
C TYR A 250 19.32 16.78 -0.75
N TRP A 251 20.59 17.14 -0.94
CA TRP A 251 21.48 17.51 0.15
C TRP A 251 21.50 19.02 0.31
N GLY A 252 21.09 19.50 1.47
CA GLY A 252 21.15 20.90 1.85
C GLY A 252 22.38 21.18 2.72
N GLU A 253 23.13 22.22 2.40
CA GLU A 253 24.29 22.68 3.15
C GLU A 253 24.62 24.12 2.79
N ASN A 254 25.01 24.95 3.76
CA ASN A 254 25.39 26.35 3.55
C ASN A 254 24.36 27.18 2.77
N GLY A 255 23.06 26.88 2.94
CA GLY A 255 21.96 27.60 2.30
C GLY A 255 21.67 27.20 0.85
N GLY A 256 22.39 26.22 0.29
CA GLY A 256 22.14 25.63 -1.03
C GLY A 256 21.60 24.21 -0.95
N GLU A 257 20.93 23.75 -1.99
CA GLU A 257 20.50 22.35 -2.16
C GLU A 257 21.03 21.79 -3.48
N ARG A 258 21.41 20.52 -3.48
CA ARG A 258 21.75 19.78 -4.70
C ARG A 258 21.07 18.41 -4.70
N LYS A 259 20.54 18.00 -5.85
CA LYS A 259 19.99 16.66 -6.03
C LYS A 259 21.08 15.60 -5.90
N LEU A 260 20.75 14.50 -5.24
CA LEU A 260 21.65 13.33 -5.10
C LEU A 260 20.95 12.08 -5.65
N THR A 261 21.76 11.10 -6.03
CA THR A 261 21.31 9.70 -6.14
C THR A 261 21.22 9.07 -4.75
N LEU A 262 20.49 7.98 -4.60
CA LEU A 262 20.40 7.25 -3.33
C LEU A 262 21.79 6.79 -2.87
N ALA A 263 22.62 6.25 -3.77
CA ALA A 263 24.00 5.85 -3.46
C ALA A 263 24.82 7.02 -2.87
N GLN A 264 24.77 8.20 -3.50
CA GLN A 264 25.44 9.40 -3.01
C GLN A 264 24.91 9.87 -1.64
N ALA A 265 23.60 9.77 -1.42
CA ALA A 265 23.00 10.12 -0.14
C ALA A 265 23.48 9.16 0.96
N ARG A 266 23.51 7.84 0.68
CA ARG A 266 24.02 6.83 1.61
C ARG A 266 25.47 7.11 2.00
N GLU A 267 26.36 7.32 1.01
CA GLU A 267 27.79 7.63 1.26
C GLU A 267 27.96 8.91 2.12
N LYS A 268 27.21 9.98 1.80
CA LYS A 268 27.25 11.21 2.59
C LYS A 268 26.77 11.00 4.04
N CYS A 269 25.83 10.10 4.24
CA CYS A 269 25.37 9.70 5.58
C CYS A 269 26.34 8.71 6.26
N GLY A 270 27.41 8.24 5.57
CA GLY A 270 28.44 7.36 6.12
C GLY A 270 28.11 5.88 6.05
N PHE A 271 27.20 5.49 5.14
CA PHE A 271 26.84 4.11 4.83
C PHE A 271 27.45 3.66 3.50
N ALA A 272 27.42 2.35 3.22
CA ALA A 272 27.80 1.82 1.91
C ALA A 272 26.86 2.37 0.82
N ALA A 273 27.37 2.58 -0.38
CA ALA A 273 26.59 3.06 -1.54
C ALA A 273 25.44 2.11 -1.88
N SER A 274 25.70 0.80 -1.80
CA SER A 274 24.69 -0.26 -1.98
C SER A 274 23.99 -0.64 -0.67
N SER A 275 22.77 -1.15 -0.80
CA SER A 275 21.97 -1.73 0.28
C SER A 275 22.21 -3.25 0.38
N ALA A 276 21.93 -3.84 1.53
CA ALA A 276 21.86 -5.30 1.70
C ALA A 276 20.68 -5.94 0.92
N LEU A 277 19.81 -5.12 0.36
CA LEU A 277 18.67 -5.55 -0.46
C LEU A 277 18.98 -5.58 -1.96
N ASP A 278 20.09 -4.99 -2.39
CA ASP A 278 20.49 -4.92 -3.78
C ASP A 278 20.91 -6.31 -4.29
N PHE A 279 20.51 -6.64 -5.51
CA PHE A 279 20.89 -7.90 -6.14
C PHE A 279 22.18 -7.73 -6.98
N SER A 280 23.03 -8.75 -6.95
CA SER A 280 24.35 -8.69 -7.63
C SER A 280 24.30 -8.91 -9.14
N ASP A 281 23.16 -9.31 -9.68
CA ASP A 281 22.96 -9.74 -11.08
C ASP A 281 21.89 -8.95 -11.84
N VAL A 282 21.48 -7.79 -11.33
CA VAL A 282 20.44 -6.96 -11.99
C VAL A 282 21.01 -5.71 -12.68
N ALA A 283 22.30 -5.39 -12.49
CA ALA A 283 22.89 -4.14 -12.97
C ALA A 283 22.79 -3.93 -14.49
N ASP A 284 22.75 -5.01 -15.27
CA ASP A 284 22.63 -4.98 -16.73
C ASP A 284 21.17 -5.17 -17.21
N SER A 285 20.21 -5.36 -16.31
CA SER A 285 18.79 -5.48 -16.63
C SER A 285 18.20 -4.12 -17.01
N GLU A 286 17.37 -4.07 -18.05
CA GLU A 286 16.59 -2.87 -18.41
C GLU A 286 15.65 -2.45 -17.28
N TYR A 287 15.28 -3.39 -16.38
CA TYR A 287 14.33 -3.23 -15.28
C TYR A 287 14.99 -3.24 -13.90
N ALA A 288 16.30 -2.90 -13.84
CA ALA A 288 17.04 -2.90 -12.58
C ALA A 288 16.38 -1.99 -11.51
N GLN A 289 15.90 -0.82 -11.93
CA GLN A 289 15.25 0.14 -11.03
C GLN A 289 13.96 -0.40 -10.43
N GLU A 290 13.10 -1.03 -11.23
CA GLU A 290 11.84 -1.63 -10.80
C GLU A 290 12.08 -2.81 -9.85
N ILE A 291 13.05 -3.65 -10.15
CA ILE A 291 13.45 -4.80 -9.33
C ILE A 291 13.95 -4.33 -7.97
N ASP A 292 14.87 -3.35 -7.93
CA ASP A 292 15.41 -2.80 -6.69
C ASP A 292 14.34 -2.05 -5.87
N SER A 293 13.39 -1.38 -6.55
CA SER A 293 12.25 -0.74 -5.88
C SER A 293 11.33 -1.75 -5.22
N LEU A 294 11.04 -2.88 -5.88
CA LEU A 294 10.27 -3.97 -5.28
C LEU A 294 11.03 -4.65 -4.13
N ALA A 295 12.36 -4.71 -4.19
CA ALA A 295 13.19 -5.23 -3.10
C ALA A 295 13.15 -4.30 -1.88
N ALA A 296 13.29 -2.99 -2.08
CA ALA A 296 13.16 -1.98 -1.02
C ALA A 296 11.79 -2.06 -0.32
N SER A 297 10.73 -2.31 -1.09
CA SER A 297 9.34 -2.50 -0.60
C SER A 297 9.07 -3.89 -0.02
N ARG A 298 10.05 -4.78 0.05
CA ARG A 298 9.92 -6.16 0.55
C ARG A 298 8.92 -7.02 -0.22
N ILE A 299 8.74 -6.74 -1.51
CA ILE A 299 7.85 -7.48 -2.42
C ILE A 299 8.61 -8.60 -3.14
N VAL A 300 9.87 -8.38 -3.50
CA VAL A 300 10.71 -9.42 -4.12
C VAL A 300 11.90 -9.76 -3.24
N PHE A 301 12.29 -11.02 -3.29
CA PHE A 301 13.47 -11.54 -2.60
C PHE A 301 14.31 -12.36 -3.60
N GLY A 302 15.62 -12.31 -3.41
CA GLY A 302 16.57 -13.11 -4.16
C GLY A 302 16.91 -14.42 -3.45
N ASP A 303 17.65 -15.24 -4.15
CA ASP A 303 18.27 -16.44 -3.61
C ASP A 303 19.80 -16.26 -3.67
N GLY A 304 20.46 -16.25 -2.51
CA GLY A 304 21.89 -16.01 -2.42
C GLY A 304 22.33 -14.65 -2.96
N GLY A 305 21.50 -13.60 -2.83
CA GLY A 305 21.79 -12.25 -3.34
C GLY A 305 21.63 -12.08 -4.84
N LYS A 306 20.94 -13.02 -5.50
CA LYS A 306 20.64 -12.99 -6.94
C LYS A 306 19.15 -12.95 -7.21
N PHE A 307 18.76 -12.18 -8.20
CA PHE A 307 17.37 -12.08 -8.70
C PHE A 307 17.10 -13.03 -9.87
N ARG A 308 18.09 -13.26 -10.73
CA ARG A 308 18.01 -14.05 -11.98
C ARG A 308 17.02 -13.44 -12.99
N PRO A 309 17.31 -12.25 -13.52
CA PRO A 309 16.39 -11.48 -14.37
C PRO A 309 15.95 -12.24 -15.63
N ASP A 310 16.86 -12.92 -16.31
CA ASP A 310 16.62 -13.64 -17.58
C ASP A 310 15.89 -14.99 -17.40
N ALA A 311 15.61 -15.43 -16.17
CA ALA A 311 14.95 -16.71 -15.96
C ALA A 311 13.46 -16.64 -16.35
N THR A 312 12.96 -17.66 -17.05
CA THR A 312 11.51 -17.82 -17.24
C THR A 312 10.85 -18.22 -15.94
N MET A 313 9.58 -17.84 -15.75
CA MET A 313 8.84 -18.15 -14.54
C MET A 313 7.82 -19.24 -14.74
N THR A 314 7.72 -20.13 -13.75
CA THR A 314 6.63 -21.11 -13.67
C THR A 314 5.35 -20.44 -13.13
N ARG A 315 4.21 -21.09 -13.36
CA ARG A 315 2.90 -20.64 -12.84
C ARG A 315 2.92 -20.51 -11.30
N ALA A 316 3.61 -21.43 -10.63
CA ALA A 316 3.77 -21.38 -9.17
C ALA A 316 4.62 -20.17 -8.72
N GLU A 317 5.72 -19.87 -9.41
CA GLU A 317 6.58 -18.72 -9.10
C GLU A 317 5.88 -17.39 -9.33
N VAL A 318 5.09 -17.27 -10.40
CA VAL A 318 4.26 -16.07 -10.62
C VAL A 318 3.22 -15.90 -9.51
N CYS A 319 2.54 -16.98 -9.11
CA CYS A 319 1.61 -16.91 -7.97
C CYS A 319 2.32 -16.49 -6.68
N ALA A 320 3.53 -16.97 -6.44
CA ALA A 320 4.30 -16.58 -5.25
C ALA A 320 4.67 -15.09 -5.28
N LEU A 321 5.15 -14.60 -6.43
CA LEU A 321 5.48 -13.19 -6.64
C LEU A 321 4.27 -12.27 -6.36
N LEU A 322 3.14 -12.55 -7.03
CA LEU A 322 1.94 -11.70 -6.91
C LEU A 322 1.27 -11.83 -5.53
N ALA A 323 1.23 -13.04 -4.96
CA ALA A 323 0.71 -13.25 -3.62
C ALA A 323 1.54 -12.52 -2.56
N GLN A 324 2.86 -12.50 -2.72
CA GLN A 324 3.75 -11.76 -1.84
C GLN A 324 3.56 -10.25 -1.97
N ALA A 325 3.39 -9.74 -3.18
CA ALA A 325 3.09 -8.33 -3.41
C ALA A 325 1.83 -7.86 -2.68
N LEU A 326 0.84 -8.75 -2.56
CA LEU A 326 -0.43 -8.50 -1.88
C LEU A 326 -0.51 -9.06 -0.45
N ASP A 327 0.56 -9.67 0.06
CA ASP A 327 0.59 -10.41 1.34
C ASP A 327 -0.52 -11.48 1.47
N LEU A 328 -0.80 -12.16 0.37
CA LEU A 328 -1.87 -13.15 0.27
C LEU A 328 -1.37 -14.55 0.53
N TYR A 329 -1.79 -15.13 1.65
CA TYR A 329 -1.49 -16.52 2.00
C TYR A 329 -2.72 -17.24 2.53
N SER A 330 -2.86 -18.51 2.20
CA SER A 330 -3.97 -19.33 2.67
C SER A 330 -3.50 -20.71 3.14
N THR A 331 -4.06 -21.15 4.25
CA THR A 331 -3.92 -22.54 4.73
C THR A 331 -4.96 -23.49 4.13
N ALA A 332 -5.93 -22.97 3.36
CA ALA A 332 -6.92 -23.77 2.64
C ALA A 332 -6.24 -24.66 1.59
N ASN A 333 -6.87 -25.78 1.28
CA ASN A 333 -6.39 -26.74 0.30
C ASN A 333 -7.54 -27.22 -0.59
N GLY A 334 -7.18 -27.91 -1.68
CA GLY A 334 -8.17 -28.62 -2.49
C GLY A 334 -8.79 -27.81 -3.62
N TYR A 335 -8.27 -26.63 -3.93
CA TYR A 335 -8.66 -25.92 -5.14
C TYR A 335 -8.22 -26.66 -6.40
N PHE A 336 -7.03 -27.31 -6.35
CA PHE A 336 -6.45 -28.04 -7.47
C PHE A 336 -5.88 -29.37 -7.00
N SER A 337 -6.06 -30.43 -7.79
CA SER A 337 -5.65 -31.79 -7.44
C SER A 337 -4.13 -32.03 -7.49
N ASP A 338 -3.40 -31.19 -8.23
CA ASP A 338 -1.95 -31.24 -8.42
C ASP A 338 -1.18 -30.19 -7.57
N VAL A 339 -1.88 -29.44 -6.71
CA VAL A 339 -1.28 -28.57 -5.71
C VAL A 339 -1.25 -29.31 -4.37
N ALA A 340 -0.15 -29.98 -4.10
CA ALA A 340 -0.01 -30.80 -2.90
C ALA A 340 0.06 -29.91 -1.63
N LYS A 341 -0.62 -30.34 -0.57
CA LYS A 341 -0.51 -29.70 0.75
C LYS A 341 0.95 -29.80 1.22
N GLY A 342 1.57 -28.67 1.54
CA GLY A 342 2.97 -28.59 1.96
C GLY A 342 3.95 -28.25 0.84
N SER A 343 3.51 -28.12 -0.40
CA SER A 343 4.32 -27.49 -1.44
C SER A 343 4.57 -26.03 -1.05
N TRP A 344 5.76 -25.51 -1.32
CA TRP A 344 6.15 -24.14 -0.98
C TRP A 344 5.22 -23.07 -1.60
N TYR A 345 4.63 -23.38 -2.76
CA TYR A 345 3.71 -22.50 -3.48
C TYR A 345 2.23 -22.68 -3.08
N ALA A 346 1.88 -23.73 -2.35
CA ALA A 346 0.48 -24.03 -2.06
C ALA A 346 -0.25 -22.89 -1.33
N PRO A 347 0.34 -22.19 -0.33
CA PRO A 347 -0.31 -21.05 0.32
C PRO A 347 -0.67 -19.92 -0.65
N SER A 348 0.24 -19.57 -1.56
CA SER A 348 0.05 -18.51 -2.56
C SER A 348 -0.98 -18.90 -3.62
N VAL A 349 -0.84 -20.09 -4.22
CA VAL A 349 -1.78 -20.57 -5.25
C VAL A 349 -3.20 -20.66 -4.70
N ASN A 350 -3.37 -21.23 -3.49
CA ASN A 350 -4.71 -21.35 -2.88
C ASN A 350 -5.30 -19.99 -2.49
N ALA A 351 -4.49 -19.04 -2.03
CA ALA A 351 -4.95 -17.70 -1.73
C ALA A 351 -5.46 -16.97 -2.98
N MET A 352 -4.67 -16.99 -4.06
CA MET A 352 -5.04 -16.37 -5.32
C MET A 352 -6.24 -17.04 -6.00
N ALA A 353 -6.37 -18.37 -5.88
CA ALA A 353 -7.54 -19.11 -6.38
C ALA A 353 -8.82 -18.74 -5.58
N ALA A 354 -8.70 -18.60 -4.25
CA ALA A 354 -9.82 -18.25 -3.37
C ALA A 354 -10.47 -16.90 -3.69
N ILE A 355 -9.71 -15.97 -4.27
CA ILE A 355 -10.20 -14.64 -4.67
C ILE A 355 -10.35 -14.48 -6.19
N GLY A 356 -10.18 -15.58 -6.94
CA GLY A 356 -10.43 -15.61 -8.39
C GLY A 356 -9.33 -15.00 -9.27
N LEU A 357 -8.16 -14.67 -8.71
CA LEU A 357 -7.04 -14.13 -9.51
C LEU A 357 -6.45 -15.17 -10.47
N VAL A 358 -6.39 -16.43 -10.05
CA VAL A 358 -5.91 -17.51 -10.89
C VAL A 358 -6.96 -18.60 -11.09
N SER A 359 -6.87 -19.24 -12.23
CA SER A 359 -7.71 -20.38 -12.63
C SER A 359 -6.82 -21.56 -12.98
N GLY A 360 -7.38 -22.78 -12.93
CA GLY A 360 -6.71 -23.99 -13.39
C GLY A 360 -6.68 -24.11 -14.91
N VAL A 361 -5.87 -25.05 -15.37
CA VAL A 361 -5.70 -25.38 -16.79
C VAL A 361 -6.77 -26.36 -17.32
N GLY A 362 -7.75 -26.73 -16.50
CA GLY A 362 -8.77 -27.71 -16.78
C GLY A 362 -8.58 -29.00 -15.98
N GLY A 363 -9.65 -29.82 -15.92
CA GLY A 363 -9.61 -31.09 -15.18
C GLY A 363 -9.29 -30.98 -13.67
N GLY A 364 -9.52 -29.83 -13.07
CA GLY A 364 -9.21 -29.58 -11.66
C GLY A 364 -7.71 -29.47 -11.36
N LYS A 365 -6.89 -29.16 -12.38
CA LYS A 365 -5.43 -28.98 -12.25
C LYS A 365 -5.01 -27.54 -12.39
N PHE A 366 -3.91 -27.16 -11.73
CA PHE A 366 -3.26 -25.86 -11.81
C PHE A 366 -2.04 -25.85 -12.73
N ASP A 367 -1.34 -26.97 -12.81
CA ASP A 367 -0.05 -27.17 -13.49
C ASP A 367 1.06 -26.23 -12.98
N PRO A 368 1.46 -26.36 -11.68
CA PRO A 368 2.33 -25.41 -11.02
C PRO A 368 3.73 -25.27 -11.65
N ASN A 369 4.23 -26.31 -12.30
CA ASN A 369 5.56 -26.36 -12.88
C ASN A 369 5.62 -25.96 -14.36
N ALA A 370 4.48 -25.77 -15.01
CA ALA A 370 4.44 -25.26 -16.37
C ALA A 370 4.95 -23.82 -16.40
N THR A 371 5.72 -23.47 -17.43
CA THR A 371 6.16 -22.10 -17.68
C THR A 371 4.97 -21.24 -18.05
N MET A 372 4.84 -20.05 -17.46
CA MET A 372 3.77 -19.10 -17.73
C MET A 372 4.10 -18.26 -18.97
N THR A 373 3.14 -18.11 -19.89
CA THR A 373 3.29 -17.23 -21.05
C THR A 373 2.99 -15.78 -20.70
N GLN A 374 3.40 -14.84 -21.57
CA GLN A 374 3.14 -13.41 -21.36
C GLN A 374 1.64 -13.12 -21.29
N GLU A 375 0.79 -13.71 -22.13
CA GLU A 375 -0.66 -13.48 -22.06
C GLU A 375 -1.32 -14.06 -20.81
N GLU A 376 -0.82 -15.20 -20.30
CA GLU A 376 -1.27 -15.76 -19.03
C GLU A 376 -0.90 -14.84 -17.87
N PHE A 377 0.33 -14.32 -17.84
CA PHE A 377 0.79 -13.37 -16.83
C PHE A 377 -0.01 -12.06 -16.89
N ILE A 378 -0.19 -11.47 -18.08
CA ILE A 378 -1.03 -10.29 -18.31
C ILE A 378 -2.43 -10.50 -17.74
N THR A 379 -3.02 -11.67 -17.95
CA THR A 379 -4.37 -11.96 -17.46
C THR A 379 -4.43 -11.99 -15.94
N VAL A 380 -3.44 -12.57 -15.29
CA VAL A 380 -3.40 -12.62 -13.82
C VAL A 380 -3.11 -11.24 -13.25
N LEU A 381 -2.18 -10.48 -13.84
CA LEU A 381 -1.85 -9.11 -13.42
C LEU A 381 -3.05 -8.16 -13.63
N GLY A 382 -3.75 -8.25 -14.74
CA GLY A 382 -4.95 -7.45 -14.99
C GLY A 382 -6.05 -7.70 -13.96
N ARG A 383 -6.31 -8.97 -13.61
CA ARG A 383 -7.25 -9.33 -12.54
C ARG A 383 -6.79 -8.80 -11.17
N LEU A 384 -5.48 -8.78 -10.91
CA LEU A 384 -4.93 -8.19 -9.70
C LEU A 384 -5.21 -6.69 -9.66
N VAL A 385 -4.99 -5.97 -10.74
CA VAL A 385 -5.28 -4.52 -10.85
C VAL A 385 -6.77 -4.24 -10.63
N GLU A 386 -7.67 -5.00 -11.26
CA GLU A 386 -9.13 -4.90 -11.02
C GLU A 386 -9.51 -5.19 -9.55
N PHE A 387 -8.78 -6.08 -8.89
CA PHE A 387 -9.04 -6.43 -7.49
C PHE A 387 -8.63 -5.31 -6.54
N VAL A 388 -7.48 -4.67 -6.78
CA VAL A 388 -6.90 -3.69 -5.85
C VAL A 388 -7.44 -2.28 -6.04
N ASN A 389 -7.89 -1.92 -7.26
CA ASN A 389 -8.23 -0.54 -7.59
C ASN A 389 -9.64 -0.42 -8.20
N LEU A 390 -10.45 0.49 -7.63
CA LEU A 390 -11.84 0.72 -8.05
C LEU A 390 -11.93 1.34 -9.44
N ASP A 391 -11.08 2.33 -9.75
CA ASP A 391 -11.11 3.03 -11.02
C ASP A 391 -10.75 2.11 -12.19
N ALA A 392 -9.79 1.19 -11.97
CA ALA A 392 -9.43 0.18 -12.95
C ALA A 392 -10.60 -0.77 -13.25
N ARG A 393 -11.35 -1.16 -12.21
CA ARG A 393 -12.56 -1.97 -12.34
C ARG A 393 -13.65 -1.23 -13.11
N GLU A 394 -13.94 0.03 -12.74
CA GLU A 394 -14.95 0.85 -13.42
C GLU A 394 -14.57 1.16 -14.86
N PHE A 395 -13.28 1.36 -15.17
CA PHE A 395 -12.82 1.56 -16.54
C PHE A 395 -13.21 0.38 -17.43
N LEU A 396 -12.98 -0.84 -16.98
CA LEU A 396 -13.33 -2.05 -17.72
C LEU A 396 -14.84 -2.25 -17.88
N ASP A 397 -15.62 -1.91 -16.84
CA ASP A 397 -17.08 -2.02 -16.88
C ASP A 397 -17.72 -1.00 -17.81
N LYS A 398 -17.13 0.21 -17.91
CA LYS A 398 -17.58 1.27 -18.82
C LYS A 398 -17.11 1.08 -20.27
N ASN A 399 -16.06 0.28 -20.49
CA ASN A 399 -15.47 0.02 -21.80
C ASN A 399 -15.54 -1.49 -22.15
N PRO A 400 -16.73 -2.05 -22.38
CA PRO A 400 -16.84 -3.47 -22.76
C PRO A 400 -16.16 -3.72 -24.11
N LEU A 401 -15.44 -4.82 -24.22
CA LEU A 401 -14.65 -5.25 -25.40
C LEU A 401 -15.39 -5.14 -26.76
N ALA A 402 -16.72 -5.15 -26.76
CA ALA A 402 -17.53 -5.05 -27.97
C ALA A 402 -17.44 -3.66 -28.66
N ILE A 403 -16.91 -2.65 -27.98
CA ILE A 403 -16.83 -1.26 -28.50
C ILE A 403 -15.46 -0.99 -29.11
N LEU A 404 -14.44 -1.77 -28.71
CA LEU A 404 -13.08 -1.58 -29.17
C LEU A 404 -12.87 -2.33 -30.47
N GLN A 405 -12.62 -1.57 -31.53
CA GLN A 405 -12.12 -2.17 -32.77
C GLN A 405 -10.81 -2.87 -32.40
N PRO A 406 -10.71 -4.22 -32.55
CA PRO A 406 -9.51 -4.91 -32.16
C PRO A 406 -8.34 -4.36 -32.96
N LEU A 407 -7.39 -3.72 -32.31
CA LEU A 407 -6.11 -3.40 -32.92
C LEU A 407 -5.56 -4.69 -33.54
N PRO A 408 -4.89 -4.63 -34.70
CA PRO A 408 -4.38 -5.83 -35.37
C PRO A 408 -3.58 -6.75 -34.44
N LYS A 409 -2.88 -6.19 -33.49
CA LYS A 409 -2.06 -6.90 -32.51
C LYS A 409 -2.88 -7.78 -31.56
N TYR A 410 -4.09 -7.39 -31.18
CA TYR A 410 -4.95 -8.24 -30.32
C TYR A 410 -5.35 -9.55 -30.97
N LYS A 411 -5.21 -9.70 -32.31
CA LYS A 411 -5.45 -10.96 -32.99
C LYS A 411 -4.44 -12.06 -32.63
N SER A 412 -3.28 -11.69 -32.08
CA SER A 412 -2.28 -12.67 -31.62
C SER A 412 -2.57 -13.18 -30.19
N PHE A 413 -3.46 -12.52 -29.46
CA PHE A 413 -3.84 -12.90 -28.11
C PHE A 413 -5.01 -13.88 -28.12
N SER A 414 -5.03 -14.78 -27.14
CA SER A 414 -6.23 -15.53 -26.80
C SER A 414 -7.35 -14.60 -26.36
N HIS A 415 -8.58 -14.91 -26.73
CA HIS A 415 -9.74 -14.05 -26.44
C HIS A 415 -9.88 -13.70 -24.95
N TRP A 416 -9.56 -14.62 -24.06
CA TRP A 416 -9.63 -14.42 -22.60
C TRP A 416 -8.57 -13.46 -22.05
N ALA A 417 -7.47 -13.20 -22.78
CA ALA A 417 -6.40 -12.31 -22.35
C ALA A 417 -6.60 -10.85 -22.81
N ILE A 418 -7.42 -10.60 -23.83
CA ILE A 418 -7.57 -9.29 -24.48
C ILE A 418 -7.99 -8.22 -23.46
N ARG A 419 -8.96 -8.51 -22.59
CA ARG A 419 -9.46 -7.55 -21.58
C ARG A 419 -8.34 -7.06 -20.67
N SER A 420 -7.50 -7.96 -20.18
CA SER A 420 -6.38 -7.61 -19.31
C SER A 420 -5.25 -6.93 -20.08
N ALA A 421 -4.96 -7.36 -21.29
CA ALA A 421 -3.99 -6.72 -22.16
C ALA A 421 -4.38 -5.26 -22.44
N GLU A 422 -5.65 -5.01 -22.71
CA GLU A 422 -6.18 -3.68 -22.92
C GLU A 422 -6.05 -2.80 -21.67
N LEU A 423 -6.44 -3.30 -20.49
CA LEU A 423 -6.30 -2.56 -19.24
C LEU A 423 -4.85 -2.17 -18.99
N LEU A 424 -3.91 -3.10 -19.16
CA LEU A 424 -2.52 -2.90 -18.75
C LEU A 424 -1.69 -2.10 -19.77
N THR A 425 -2.07 -2.09 -21.05
CA THR A 425 -1.32 -1.41 -22.11
C THR A 425 -1.94 -0.10 -22.58
N ASN A 426 -3.16 0.24 -22.12
CA ASN A 426 -3.69 1.58 -22.31
C ASN A 426 -2.94 2.55 -21.41
N SER A 427 -2.45 3.62 -22.04
CA SER A 427 -1.80 4.69 -21.30
C SER A 427 -2.81 5.39 -20.40
N VAL A 428 -2.50 5.44 -19.11
CA VAL A 428 -3.09 6.38 -18.16
C VAL A 428 -2.15 7.56 -18.01
N PHE A 429 -2.67 8.72 -17.66
CA PHE A 429 -1.85 9.89 -17.40
C PHE A 429 -1.59 9.99 -15.91
N ASP A 430 -0.32 10.19 -15.55
CA ASP A 430 0.06 10.45 -14.16
C ASP A 430 -0.32 11.87 -13.73
N GLU A 431 0.00 12.24 -12.51
CA GLU A 431 -0.27 13.55 -11.93
C GLU A 431 0.45 14.72 -12.67
N ASN A 432 1.49 14.42 -13.45
CA ASN A 432 2.23 15.38 -14.27
C ASN A 432 1.66 15.47 -15.69
N GLY A 433 0.72 14.61 -16.06
CA GLY A 433 0.16 14.48 -17.40
C GLY A 433 1.00 13.63 -18.36
N ASP A 434 1.98 12.89 -17.83
CA ASP A 434 2.80 11.95 -18.61
C ASP A 434 2.06 10.61 -18.79
N ALA A 435 2.12 10.06 -20.00
CA ALA A 435 1.50 8.78 -20.30
C ALA A 435 2.28 7.64 -19.63
N VAL A 436 1.61 6.88 -18.77
CA VAL A 436 2.18 5.74 -18.04
C VAL A 436 1.43 4.47 -18.42
N ASN A 437 2.18 3.43 -18.79
CA ASN A 437 1.65 2.09 -18.98
C ASN A 437 1.74 1.30 -17.67
N MET A 438 0.68 0.56 -17.35
CA MET A 438 0.70 -0.39 -16.22
C MET A 438 1.53 -1.65 -16.53
N TYR A 439 1.92 -1.84 -17.79
CA TYR A 439 2.78 -2.95 -18.23
C TYR A 439 4.19 -2.46 -18.55
N CYS A 440 5.17 -3.35 -18.56
CA CYS A 440 6.58 -3.00 -18.78
C CYS A 440 6.95 -2.83 -20.27
N MET A 441 6.09 -3.27 -21.18
CA MET A 441 6.30 -3.22 -22.63
C MET A 441 5.11 -2.58 -23.33
N SER A 442 5.34 -2.04 -24.53
CA SER A 442 4.26 -1.61 -25.40
C SER A 442 3.44 -2.82 -25.90
N LEU A 443 2.18 -2.61 -26.27
CA LEU A 443 1.34 -3.67 -26.82
C LEU A 443 1.99 -4.36 -28.03
N GLU A 444 2.72 -3.62 -28.86
CA GLU A 444 3.34 -4.12 -30.09
C GLU A 444 4.53 -5.07 -29.80
N ASP A 445 5.19 -4.89 -28.65
CA ASP A 445 6.37 -5.68 -28.27
C ASP A 445 5.99 -6.99 -27.53
N ILE A 446 4.73 -7.12 -27.10
CA ILE A 446 4.27 -8.32 -26.38
C ILE A 446 4.15 -9.49 -27.36
N GLU A 447 4.80 -10.61 -27.04
CA GLU A 447 4.65 -11.89 -27.76
C GLU A 447 3.82 -12.87 -26.90
N PRO A 448 2.50 -12.94 -27.08
CA PRO A 448 1.57 -13.57 -26.13
C PRO A 448 1.92 -14.99 -25.70
N GLN A 449 2.46 -15.79 -26.62
CA GLN A 449 2.77 -17.22 -26.40
C GLN A 449 4.19 -17.47 -25.91
N VAL A 450 5.03 -16.43 -25.80
CA VAL A 450 6.40 -16.55 -25.29
C VAL A 450 6.38 -16.57 -23.77
N PRO A 451 7.24 -17.38 -23.10
CA PRO A 451 7.36 -17.37 -21.66
C PRO A 451 7.73 -16.00 -21.11
N ILE A 452 7.09 -15.60 -19.99
CA ILE A 452 7.43 -14.37 -19.28
C ILE A 452 8.78 -14.50 -18.56
N LEU A 453 9.66 -13.49 -18.67
CA LEU A 453 10.89 -13.41 -17.91
C LEU A 453 10.64 -12.81 -16.54
N ARG A 454 11.49 -13.19 -15.57
CA ARG A 454 11.36 -12.76 -14.18
C ARG A 454 11.49 -11.25 -14.02
N GLU A 455 12.38 -10.61 -14.77
CA GLU A 455 12.52 -9.16 -14.82
C GLU A 455 11.28 -8.46 -15.39
N GLN A 456 10.70 -9.00 -16.47
CA GLN A 456 9.49 -8.45 -17.08
C GLN A 456 8.28 -8.56 -16.14
N ALA A 457 8.16 -9.69 -15.44
CA ALA A 457 7.10 -9.89 -14.46
C ALA A 457 7.23 -8.91 -13.28
N ALA A 458 8.45 -8.69 -12.80
CA ALA A 458 8.73 -7.72 -11.73
C ALA A 458 8.43 -6.29 -12.18
N ALA A 459 8.92 -5.88 -13.35
CA ALA A 459 8.71 -4.53 -13.88
C ALA A 459 7.22 -4.23 -14.11
N ALA A 460 6.49 -5.15 -14.73
CA ALA A 460 5.05 -4.98 -14.94
C ALA A 460 4.28 -4.93 -13.61
N LEU A 461 4.66 -5.75 -12.62
CA LEU A 461 4.08 -5.69 -11.29
C LEU A 461 4.35 -4.33 -10.62
N TYR A 462 5.60 -3.84 -10.65
CA TYR A 462 5.97 -2.54 -10.13
C TYR A 462 5.13 -1.42 -10.75
N ASN A 463 5.07 -1.36 -12.08
CA ASN A 463 4.31 -0.36 -12.81
C ASN A 463 2.82 -0.40 -12.47
N ALA A 464 2.23 -1.60 -12.41
CA ALA A 464 0.84 -1.77 -12.04
C ALA A 464 0.54 -1.29 -10.61
N LEU A 465 1.37 -1.67 -9.63
CA LEU A 465 1.20 -1.25 -8.23
C LEU A 465 1.42 0.24 -8.04
N ARG A 466 2.36 0.84 -8.79
CA ARG A 466 2.63 2.27 -8.73
C ARG A 466 1.52 3.09 -9.39
N THR A 467 1.10 2.71 -10.60
CA THR A 467 0.03 3.40 -11.34
C THR A 467 -1.31 3.35 -10.60
N THR A 468 -1.63 2.23 -9.96
CA THR A 468 -2.82 2.13 -9.10
C THR A 468 -2.66 2.85 -7.76
N GLY A 469 -1.47 3.30 -7.41
CA GLY A 469 -1.19 3.96 -6.14
C GLY A 469 -1.16 3.00 -4.94
N VAL A 470 -1.02 1.70 -5.15
CA VAL A 470 -0.74 0.72 -4.07
C VAL A 470 0.66 0.94 -3.51
N LEU A 471 1.63 1.25 -4.39
CA LEU A 471 2.95 1.76 -4.01
C LEU A 471 2.97 3.28 -4.18
N LYS A 472 3.30 4.00 -3.12
CA LYS A 472 3.44 5.45 -3.08
C LYS A 472 4.78 5.82 -2.43
N TYR A 473 5.62 6.52 -3.18
CA TYR A 473 6.94 6.96 -2.74
C TYR A 473 7.06 8.47 -2.72
#